data_6bc3820b851986655271969500c2ca08
#
_entry.id   6bc3820b851986655271969500c2ca08
#
_cell.length_a   1.000
_cell.length_b   1.000
_cell.length_c   1.000
_cell.angle_alpha   90.00
_cell.angle_beta   90.00
_cell.angle_gamma   90.00
#
_symmetry.space_group_name_H-M   'P 1'
#
loop_
_entity.id
_entity.type
_entity.pdbx_description
1 polymer ?
#
loop_
_entity_poly.entity_id
_entity_poly.type
_entity_poly.pdbx_seq_one_letter_code
_entity_poly.pdbx_strand_id
1 'polypeptide(L)'
;AVKEYEYLVRTLQQLNYKPLTGSGWGRGDGFIFDLFRGKSVHTTELLESPLGEGNHTVLKEFNHIYLGVLNYYDIIITKLFRNMSVDNQDCLALVRNKKDQIDLKKLRERFLETASYDVSENKIKGYFGSFLDMLNKEGLSDGTQQFI
;
A
#
# COMPACT_ATOMS: atom_id res chain seq x y z
N ALA A 1 13.75 13.67 -5.95
CA ALA A 1 15.13 13.36 -5.61
C ALA A 1 15.46 14.08 -4.33
N VAL A 2 15.83 13.37 -3.30
CA VAL A 2 16.24 13.99 -2.06
C VAL A 2 17.64 14.60 -2.29
N LYS A 3 17.67 15.85 -2.75
CA LYS A 3 18.93 16.62 -2.80
C LYS A 3 19.60 16.71 -1.44
N GLU A 4 18.83 16.48 -0.40
CA GLU A 4 19.20 16.62 1.00
C GLU A 4 19.21 15.27 1.75
N TYR A 5 19.40 14.15 1.02
CA TYR A 5 19.43 12.82 1.64
C TYR A 5 20.42 12.73 2.80
N GLU A 6 21.62 13.27 2.63
CA GLU A 6 22.65 13.27 3.66
C GLU A 6 22.29 14.14 4.87
N TYR A 7 21.58 15.23 4.63
CA TYR A 7 21.03 16.05 5.72
C TYR A 7 19.97 15.27 6.51
N LEU A 8 19.05 14.59 5.81
CA LEU A 8 18.04 13.74 6.47
C LEU A 8 18.69 12.62 7.27
N VAL A 9 19.67 11.92 6.72
CA VAL A 9 20.40 10.86 7.43
C VAL A 9 21.04 11.40 8.72
N ARG A 10 21.74 12.53 8.64
CA ARG A 10 22.34 13.16 9.85
C ARG A 10 21.29 13.54 10.88
N THR A 11 20.18 14.11 10.43
CA THR A 11 19.07 14.49 11.32
C THR A 11 18.45 13.28 12.00
N LEU A 12 18.23 12.20 11.26
CA LEU A 12 17.72 10.93 11.82
C LEU A 12 18.66 10.38 12.87
N GLN A 13 19.97 10.38 12.62
CA GLN A 13 20.98 9.93 13.59
C GLN A 13 20.98 10.80 14.85
N GLN A 14 20.82 12.12 14.72
CA GLN A 14 20.68 13.03 15.86
C GLN A 14 19.42 12.77 16.70
N LEU A 15 18.36 12.26 16.05
CA LEU A 15 17.11 11.83 16.68
C LEU A 15 17.15 10.38 17.18
N ASN A 16 18.35 9.77 17.26
CA ASN A 16 18.60 8.39 17.68
C ASN A 16 17.98 7.31 16.79
N TYR A 17 17.63 7.62 15.55
CA TYR A 17 17.31 6.60 14.57
C TYR A 17 18.60 5.92 14.07
N LYS A 18 18.52 4.61 13.87
CA LYS A 18 19.62 3.79 13.35
C LYS A 18 19.20 3.10 12.07
N PRO A 19 20.11 2.93 11.10
CA PRO A 19 19.82 2.15 9.92
C PRO A 19 19.61 0.68 10.34
N LEU A 20 18.60 0.07 9.71
CA LEU A 20 18.28 -1.34 9.80
C LEU A 20 18.68 -2.03 8.49
N THR A 21 18.26 -3.28 8.30
CA THR A 21 18.50 -4.01 7.06
C THR A 21 17.78 -3.31 5.89
N GLY A 22 18.44 -3.21 4.74
CA GLY A 22 17.90 -2.55 3.55
C GLY A 22 17.80 -1.03 3.71
N SER A 23 16.63 -0.47 3.41
CA SER A 23 16.32 0.96 3.50
C SER A 23 15.72 1.38 4.84
N GLY A 24 15.54 0.43 5.76
CA GLY A 24 14.84 0.62 7.03
C GLY A 24 15.61 1.49 8.01
N TRP A 25 14.87 2.28 8.78
CA TRP A 25 15.34 3.10 9.90
C TRP A 25 14.41 2.92 11.10
N GLY A 26 14.98 2.80 12.29
CA GLY A 26 14.23 2.64 13.53
C GLY A 26 15.02 3.15 14.75
N ARG A 27 14.34 3.37 15.87
CA ARG A 27 14.96 3.80 17.14
C ARG A 27 14.59 2.94 18.34
N GLY A 28 13.98 1.77 18.10
CA GLY A 28 13.63 0.82 19.15
C GLY A 28 12.29 1.07 19.85
N ASP A 29 11.52 2.05 19.43
CA ASP A 29 10.16 2.35 19.91
C ASP A 29 9.04 1.66 19.11
N GLY A 30 9.42 0.72 18.24
CA GLY A 30 8.50 0.00 17.37
C GLY A 30 8.14 0.71 16.06
N PHE A 31 8.48 1.98 15.93
CA PHE A 31 8.27 2.70 14.68
C PHE A 31 9.45 2.48 13.73
N ILE A 32 9.17 1.91 12.56
CA ILE A 32 10.14 1.66 11.49
C ILE A 32 9.60 2.31 10.22
N PHE A 33 10.49 2.92 9.45
CA PHE A 33 10.18 3.46 8.13
C PHE A 33 11.33 3.21 7.17
N ASP A 34 11.03 3.23 5.88
CA ASP A 34 12.01 3.11 4.81
C ASP A 34 12.38 4.49 4.27
N LEU A 35 13.68 4.71 4.05
CA LEU A 35 14.19 5.92 3.43
C LEU A 35 14.88 5.57 2.12
N PHE A 36 14.27 5.96 1.02
CA PHE A 36 14.80 5.71 -0.31
C PHE A 36 15.52 6.93 -0.87
N ARG A 37 16.67 6.68 -1.48
CA ARG A 37 17.42 7.68 -2.24
C ARG A 37 16.97 7.64 -3.69
N GLY A 38 16.37 8.73 -4.20
CA GLY A 38 16.03 8.81 -5.62
C GLY A 38 14.65 9.38 -5.90
N LYS A 39 14.25 9.30 -7.17
CA LYS A 39 12.97 9.83 -7.68
C LYS A 39 11.86 8.78 -7.72
N SER A 40 12.19 7.53 -7.54
CA SER A 40 11.25 6.42 -7.64
C SER A 40 10.74 6.04 -6.27
N VAL A 41 9.44 5.90 -6.13
CA VAL A 41 8.83 5.23 -5.00
C VAL A 41 8.87 3.75 -5.32
N HIS A 42 9.57 2.98 -4.51
CA HIS A 42 9.63 1.53 -4.62
C HIS A 42 8.37 0.92 -3.98
N THR A 43 7.21 1.25 -4.56
CA THR A 43 6.00 0.48 -4.31
C THR A 43 5.91 -0.55 -5.41
N THR A 44 5.92 -1.77 -5.01
CA THR A 44 5.70 -2.89 -5.90
C THR A 44 4.31 -2.79 -6.54
N GLU A 45 4.21 -3.09 -7.82
CA GLU A 45 3.02 -3.57 -8.51
C GLU A 45 1.89 -2.58 -8.78
N LEU A 46 2.09 -1.29 -8.55
CA LEU A 46 1.14 -0.28 -8.99
C LEU A 46 1.42 0.11 -10.45
N LEU A 47 0.40 0.12 -11.28
CA LEU A 47 0.49 0.53 -12.69
C LEU A 47 0.82 2.00 -12.83
N GLU A 48 0.37 2.80 -11.88
CA GLU A 48 0.58 4.24 -11.84
C GLU A 48 1.48 4.65 -10.69
N SER A 49 2.21 5.74 -10.89
CA SER A 49 3.04 6.29 -9.82
C SER A 49 2.19 6.73 -8.63
N PRO A 50 2.53 6.30 -7.41
CA PRO A 50 1.87 6.80 -6.19
C PRO A 50 1.96 8.31 -6.02
N LEU A 51 2.93 8.96 -6.69
CA LEU A 51 3.10 10.41 -6.67
C LEU A 51 2.28 11.13 -7.75
N GLY A 52 1.57 10.37 -8.60
CA GLY A 52 0.65 10.92 -9.59
C GLY A 52 -0.54 11.63 -8.93
N GLU A 53 -1.12 12.56 -9.67
CA GLU A 53 -2.32 13.27 -9.23
C GLU A 53 -3.48 12.30 -9.01
N GLY A 54 -4.14 12.38 -7.85
CA GLY A 54 -5.24 11.50 -7.47
C GLY A 54 -4.84 10.12 -6.93
N ASN A 55 -3.54 9.75 -6.97
CA ASN A 55 -3.06 8.46 -6.48
C ASN A 55 -2.68 8.46 -5.00
N HIS A 56 -2.64 9.64 -4.37
CA HIS A 56 -2.39 9.78 -2.95
C HIS A 56 -3.21 10.94 -2.36
N THR A 57 -3.37 10.90 -1.05
CA THR A 57 -3.95 11.99 -0.27
C THR A 57 -2.87 12.61 0.58
N VAL A 58 -2.67 13.92 0.47
CA VAL A 58 -1.76 14.65 1.34
C VAL A 58 -2.42 14.83 2.70
N LEU A 59 -1.81 14.29 3.74
CA LEU A 59 -2.28 14.41 5.12
C LEU A 59 -1.75 15.68 5.80
N LYS A 60 -0.49 16.04 5.50
CA LYS A 60 0.15 17.20 6.07
C LYS A 60 1.29 17.70 5.19
N GLU A 61 1.35 19.00 5.01
CA GLU A 61 2.46 19.67 4.36
C GLU A 61 3.36 20.37 5.39
N PHE A 62 4.66 20.29 5.13
CA PHE A 62 5.71 20.98 5.84
C PHE A 62 6.52 21.81 4.84
N ASN A 63 7.46 22.63 5.30
CA ASN A 63 8.22 23.52 4.40
C ASN A 63 8.95 22.81 3.26
N HIS A 64 9.39 21.57 3.46
CA HIS A 64 10.23 20.84 2.51
C HIS A 64 9.78 19.40 2.26
N ILE A 65 8.78 18.94 2.98
CA ILE A 65 8.24 17.56 2.89
C ILE A 65 6.71 17.62 2.98
N TYR A 66 6.03 16.68 2.36
CA TYR A 66 4.65 16.38 2.69
C TYR A 66 4.50 14.90 3.14
N LEU A 67 3.56 14.67 4.02
CA LEU A 67 3.12 13.35 4.41
C LEU A 67 1.88 13.01 3.60
N GLY A 68 1.99 11.98 2.78
CA GLY A 68 0.89 11.47 1.97
C GLY A 68 0.60 10.00 2.26
N VAL A 69 -0.59 9.57 1.95
CA VAL A 69 -1.02 8.17 2.00
C VAL A 69 -1.61 7.77 0.65
N LEU A 70 -1.36 6.54 0.22
CA LEU A 70 -1.95 5.97 -0.99
C LEU A 70 -3.48 6.01 -0.90
N ASN A 71 -4.16 6.05 -2.05
CA ASN A 71 -5.58 5.81 -2.10
C ASN A 71 -5.91 4.39 -1.61
N TYR A 72 -7.15 4.16 -1.19
CA TYR A 72 -7.55 2.89 -0.58
C TYR A 72 -7.40 1.69 -1.51
N TYR A 73 -7.63 1.87 -2.80
CA TYR A 73 -7.48 0.81 -3.79
C TYR A 73 -6.04 0.35 -3.88
N ASP A 74 -5.11 1.28 -3.98
CA ASP A 74 -3.69 0.98 -4.12
C ASP A 74 -3.10 0.39 -2.83
N ILE A 75 -3.59 0.81 -1.65
CA ILE A 75 -3.24 0.16 -0.37
C ILE A 75 -3.66 -1.32 -0.40
N ILE A 76 -4.90 -1.61 -0.81
CA ILE A 76 -5.41 -2.98 -0.86
C ILE A 76 -4.64 -3.80 -1.90
N ILE A 77 -4.44 -3.26 -3.10
CA ILE A 77 -3.73 -3.94 -4.19
C ILE A 77 -2.32 -4.34 -3.73
N THR A 78 -1.52 -3.40 -3.22
CA THR A 78 -0.15 -3.69 -2.77
C THR A 78 -0.09 -4.72 -1.65
N LYS A 79 -1.03 -4.68 -0.71
CA LYS A 79 -1.12 -5.66 0.38
C LYS A 79 -1.50 -7.06 -0.12
N LEU A 80 -2.48 -7.16 -0.99
CA LEU A 80 -2.93 -8.45 -1.52
C LEU A 80 -1.89 -9.10 -2.44
N PHE A 81 -1.12 -8.32 -3.21
CA PHE A 81 0.01 -8.84 -3.98
C PHE A 81 1.09 -9.43 -3.07
N ARG A 82 1.43 -8.78 -1.97
CA ARG A 82 2.36 -9.29 -0.97
C ARG A 82 1.82 -10.51 -0.22
N ASN A 83 0.52 -10.53 0.03
CA ASN A 83 -0.25 -11.62 0.64
C ASN A 83 0.36 -12.20 1.93
N MET A 84 0.85 -11.35 2.82
CA MET A 84 1.23 -11.76 4.16
C MET A 84 -0.02 -11.97 5.03
N SER A 85 0.07 -12.81 6.06
CA SER A 85 -1.10 -13.14 6.90
C SER A 85 -1.80 -11.93 7.51
N VAL A 86 -1.04 -10.90 7.87
CA VAL A 86 -1.56 -9.64 8.41
C VAL A 86 -2.22 -8.78 7.33
N ASP A 87 -1.79 -8.89 6.08
CA ASP A 87 -2.26 -8.02 4.99
C ASP A 87 -3.75 -8.21 4.69
N ASN A 88 -4.22 -9.45 4.71
CA ASN A 88 -5.64 -9.75 4.50
C ASN A 88 -6.52 -9.15 5.61
N GLN A 89 -6.07 -9.20 6.86
CA GLN A 89 -6.78 -8.62 7.99
C GLN A 89 -6.82 -7.09 7.92
N ASP A 90 -5.71 -6.47 7.52
CA ASP A 90 -5.62 -5.03 7.32
C ASP A 90 -6.54 -4.56 6.19
N CYS A 91 -6.57 -5.30 5.06
CA CYS A 91 -7.46 -5.01 3.94
C CYS A 91 -8.93 -5.15 4.36
N LEU A 92 -9.27 -6.20 5.11
CA LEU A 92 -10.61 -6.41 5.64
C LEU A 92 -11.03 -5.26 6.57
N ALA A 93 -10.16 -4.87 7.48
CA ALA A 93 -10.40 -3.73 8.38
C ALA A 93 -10.59 -2.42 7.60
N LEU A 94 -9.78 -2.21 6.56
CA LEU A 94 -9.89 -1.03 5.70
C LEU A 94 -11.25 -0.98 4.99
N VAL A 95 -11.67 -2.07 4.35
CA VAL A 95 -12.98 -2.15 3.67
C VAL A 95 -14.12 -1.94 4.68
N ARG A 96 -14.05 -2.56 5.87
CA ARG A 96 -15.06 -2.39 6.93
C ARG A 96 -15.20 -0.93 7.36
N ASN A 97 -14.09 -0.24 7.58
CA ASN A 97 -14.07 1.14 8.08
C ASN A 97 -14.33 2.19 6.98
N LYS A 98 -14.19 1.83 5.70
CA LYS A 98 -14.31 2.74 4.56
C LYS A 98 -15.31 2.23 3.51
N LYS A 99 -16.30 1.46 3.94
CA LYS A 99 -17.30 0.80 3.07
C LYS A 99 -17.94 1.77 2.07
N ASP A 100 -18.27 2.98 2.53
CA ASP A 100 -18.94 3.99 1.69
C ASP A 100 -17.98 4.69 0.70
N GLN A 101 -16.67 4.45 0.82
CA GLN A 101 -15.63 5.09 0.00
C GLN A 101 -14.90 4.10 -0.92
N ILE A 102 -15.16 2.79 -0.74
CA ILE A 102 -14.53 1.72 -1.53
C ILE A 102 -15.60 1.00 -2.34
N ASP A 103 -15.57 1.23 -3.64
CA ASP A 103 -16.35 0.46 -4.61
C ASP A 103 -15.62 -0.85 -4.91
N LEU A 104 -16.21 -1.98 -4.48
CA LEU A 104 -15.62 -3.31 -4.67
C LEU A 104 -15.53 -3.72 -6.15
N LYS A 105 -16.43 -3.23 -7.02
CA LYS A 105 -16.35 -3.47 -8.45
C LYS A 105 -15.13 -2.78 -9.04
N LYS A 106 -14.94 -1.51 -8.70
CA LYS A 106 -13.76 -0.73 -9.11
C LYS A 106 -12.47 -1.33 -8.57
N LEU A 107 -12.47 -1.78 -7.30
CA LEU A 107 -11.32 -2.48 -6.71
C LEU A 107 -10.97 -3.72 -7.52
N ARG A 108 -11.97 -4.54 -7.87
CA ARG A 108 -11.77 -5.74 -8.67
C ARG A 108 -11.19 -5.43 -10.04
N GLU A 109 -11.75 -4.46 -10.75
CA GLU A 109 -11.28 -4.06 -12.08
C GLU A 109 -9.80 -3.63 -12.03
N ARG A 110 -9.45 -2.73 -11.12
CA ARG A 110 -8.05 -2.28 -10.94
C ARG A 110 -7.11 -3.41 -10.53
N PHE A 111 -7.56 -4.29 -9.62
CA PHE A 111 -6.75 -5.43 -9.18
C PHE A 111 -6.46 -6.39 -10.35
N LEU A 112 -7.47 -6.76 -11.11
CA LEU A 112 -7.32 -7.67 -12.25
C LEU A 112 -6.47 -7.07 -13.35
N GLU A 113 -6.62 -5.79 -13.64
CA GLU A 113 -5.76 -5.07 -14.56
C GLU A 113 -4.31 -5.11 -14.09
N THR A 114 -4.05 -4.77 -12.83
CA THR A 114 -2.70 -4.84 -12.25
C THR A 114 -2.13 -6.26 -12.33
N ALA A 115 -2.92 -7.27 -11.96
CA ALA A 115 -2.49 -8.67 -11.98
C ALA A 115 -2.14 -9.18 -13.39
N SER A 116 -2.76 -8.63 -14.45
CA SER A 116 -2.49 -9.05 -15.83
C SER A 116 -1.09 -8.73 -16.32
N TYR A 117 -0.36 -7.85 -15.63
CA TYR A 117 1.04 -7.53 -15.90
C TYR A 117 2.03 -8.36 -15.09
N ASP A 118 1.54 -9.20 -14.16
CA ASP A 118 2.40 -10.04 -13.33
C ASP A 118 2.62 -11.42 -13.96
N VAL A 119 3.84 -11.93 -13.91
CA VAL A 119 4.20 -13.27 -14.43
C VAL A 119 3.47 -14.39 -13.69
N SER A 120 2.98 -14.14 -12.50
CA SER A 120 2.24 -15.05 -11.64
C SER A 120 0.74 -14.71 -11.58
N GLU A 121 0.18 -14.15 -12.64
CA GLU A 121 -1.20 -13.64 -12.73
C GLU A 121 -2.23 -14.55 -12.05
N ASN A 122 -2.25 -15.85 -12.38
CA ASN A 122 -3.22 -16.78 -11.82
C ASN A 122 -3.09 -16.94 -10.29
N LYS A 123 -1.87 -16.93 -9.78
CA LYS A 123 -1.63 -16.98 -8.34
C LYS A 123 -2.13 -15.72 -7.65
N ILE A 124 -1.85 -14.56 -8.22
CA ILE A 124 -2.29 -13.26 -7.71
C ILE A 124 -3.82 -13.16 -7.73
N LYS A 125 -4.47 -13.59 -8.81
CA LYS A 125 -5.94 -13.67 -8.88
C LYS A 125 -6.53 -14.57 -7.78
N GLY A 126 -5.85 -15.68 -7.44
CA GLY A 126 -6.24 -16.54 -6.32
C GLY A 126 -6.21 -15.84 -4.97
N TYR A 127 -5.25 -14.94 -4.73
CA TYR A 127 -5.20 -14.13 -3.51
C TYR A 127 -6.41 -13.21 -3.39
N PHE A 128 -6.78 -12.56 -4.50
CA PHE A 128 -7.97 -11.71 -4.53
C PHE A 128 -9.26 -12.52 -4.30
N GLY A 129 -9.34 -13.74 -4.87
CA GLY A 129 -10.45 -14.66 -4.63
C GLY A 129 -10.62 -14.97 -3.14
N SER A 130 -9.54 -15.34 -2.49
CA SER A 130 -9.54 -15.61 -1.05
C SER A 130 -9.98 -14.38 -0.23
N PHE A 131 -9.57 -13.19 -0.65
CA PHE A 131 -9.99 -11.95 -0.01
C PHE A 131 -11.49 -11.67 -0.20
N LEU A 132 -12.04 -11.90 -1.39
CA LEU A 132 -13.49 -11.77 -1.62
C LEU A 132 -14.30 -12.76 -0.79
N ASP A 133 -13.81 -13.99 -0.63
CA ASP A 133 -14.45 -14.97 0.25
C ASP A 133 -14.48 -14.49 1.71
N MET A 134 -13.42 -13.82 2.16
CA MET A 134 -13.40 -13.20 3.49
C MET A 134 -14.41 -12.07 3.60
N LEU A 135 -14.51 -11.18 2.61
CA LEU A 135 -15.50 -10.10 2.57
C LEU A 135 -16.94 -10.66 2.60
N ASN A 136 -17.20 -11.73 1.85
CA ASN A 136 -18.51 -12.39 1.82
C ASN A 136 -18.87 -12.96 3.21
N LYS A 137 -17.95 -13.64 3.87
CA LYS A 137 -18.14 -14.19 5.23
C LYS A 137 -18.45 -13.13 6.27
N GLU A 138 -17.90 -11.94 6.09
CA GLU A 138 -18.11 -10.78 6.98
C GLU A 138 -19.33 -9.93 6.58
N GLY A 139 -20.05 -10.29 5.51
CA GLY A 139 -21.21 -9.52 5.03
C GLY A 139 -20.85 -8.14 4.48
N LEU A 140 -19.60 -7.99 4.02
CA LEU A 140 -19.06 -6.74 3.46
C LEU A 140 -19.18 -6.67 1.93
N SER A 141 -19.61 -7.73 1.29
CA SER A 141 -19.95 -7.77 -0.13
C SER A 141 -21.39 -8.25 -0.31
N ASP A 142 -22.01 -7.85 -1.40
CA ASP A 142 -23.40 -8.19 -1.74
C ASP A 142 -23.58 -9.59 -2.37
N GLY A 143 -22.54 -10.43 -2.32
CA GLY A 143 -22.58 -11.82 -2.80
C GLY A 143 -22.73 -11.99 -4.33
N THR A 144 -22.92 -10.91 -5.08
CA THR A 144 -23.12 -10.93 -6.53
C THR A 144 -21.83 -11.03 -7.35
N GLN A 145 -20.68 -11.01 -6.70
CA GLN A 145 -19.38 -11.06 -7.35
C GLN A 145 -18.82 -12.48 -7.36
N GLN A 146 -19.52 -13.40 -8.04
CA GLN A 146 -18.93 -14.71 -8.36
C GLN A 146 -17.77 -14.52 -9.33
N PHE A 147 -16.65 -15.20 -9.03
CA PHE A 147 -15.54 -15.36 -9.95
C PHE A 147 -16.01 -16.20 -11.14
N ILE A 148 -15.80 -15.71 -12.33
CA ILE A 148 -15.68 -16.50 -13.55
C ILE A 148 -14.20 -16.58 -13.88
#